data_833c785d50ade081e3ed89589fe432f8
#
_entry.id   833c785d50ade081e3ed89589fe432f8
#
_cell.length_a   1.000
_cell.length_b   1.000
_cell.length_c   1.000
_cell.angle_alpha   90.00
_cell.angle_beta   90.00
_cell.angle_gamma   90.00
#
_symmetry.space_group_name_H-M   'P 1'
#
loop_
_entity.id
_entity.type
_entity.pdbx_description
1 polymer ?
#
loop_
_entity_poly.entity_id
_entity_poly.type
_entity_poly.pdbx_seq_one_letter_code
_entity_poly.pdbx_strand_id
1 'polypeptide(L)'
;MWQRKELKRRGKRQFLRNWAATVAVCFILAFTGAEFAGSADFIGQFDPSAMLPDDQVAIQAVSLSNWELLLEWLRIDPMDGTHPMWAAADQSLAPAFDTLTAPFSAFFALLERSRFAGWLDIALAALGIAGGLWFTIWVLSAVSVGARRFLLESRVRDNISIAAMFTPFQHGCWRNVAKGMFLRSLFLLLWACTIVGFPVKLYSYRMVPYILAENPQARPAETLRLSRQMMRGNKWRCFVLDLTFYLHWTFLPLLASTVLGTAIGLATGDVALCQSLAAAAAGLLSLLFVNGYRSATDAGLYAALRQAQLDAGTPLSALFVVPAFGETAPAGEKPRLPDADVRLPEDPVFHYAQRHKLDYNRHYGLRTLILLFFTFAFIGWVWEVALHIVTKGMFVNRGTMLGPWLPIYGAGGALVLLLLKKLFTRPVATFLVSMVLCSVIEYFSSWYLEVTKGIRWWDYSGYFMNLNGRICLEGAVIFGLGCCAVVYFAGPLLGGLLDRLSPARQNTLCAVLLTLFVADLAYSHFHPNAGEGITDYNDWQQDAARDALLPEAANDSVTAILSE
;
A
#
# COMPACT_ATOMS: atom_id res chain seq x y z
N MET A 1 21.15 4.95 32.15
CA MET A 1 21.58 4.09 31.01
C MET A 1 20.48 3.10 30.70
N TRP A 2 19.96 3.03 29.45
CA TRP A 2 18.81 2.18 29.11
C TRP A 2 19.13 0.68 29.18
N GLN A 3 18.11 -0.13 29.51
CA GLN A 3 18.18 -1.59 29.58
C GLN A 3 17.28 -2.23 28.54
N ARG A 4 17.79 -3.22 27.77
CA ARG A 4 17.06 -3.92 26.69
C ARG A 4 15.75 -4.55 27.17
N LYS A 5 15.78 -5.24 28.32
CA LYS A 5 14.60 -5.93 28.87
C LYS A 5 13.48 -4.94 29.19
N GLU A 6 13.84 -3.79 29.75
CA GLU A 6 12.89 -2.74 30.11
C GLU A 6 12.30 -2.06 28.87
N LEU A 7 13.14 -1.72 27.86
CA LEU A 7 12.65 -1.16 26.60
C LEU A 7 11.65 -2.10 25.90
N LYS A 8 11.96 -3.38 25.85
CA LYS A 8 11.05 -4.39 25.27
C LYS A 8 9.74 -4.49 26.06
N ARG A 9 9.80 -4.51 27.40
CA ARG A 9 8.62 -4.56 28.27
C ARG A 9 7.70 -3.34 28.01
N ARG A 10 8.27 -2.14 28.01
CA ARG A 10 7.54 -0.88 27.74
C ARG A 10 7.01 -0.82 26.31
N GLY A 11 7.82 -1.19 25.33
CA GLY A 11 7.41 -1.26 23.93
C GLY A 11 6.24 -2.23 23.72
N LYS A 12 6.25 -3.40 24.36
CA LYS A 12 5.14 -4.36 24.30
C LYS A 12 3.85 -3.76 24.89
N ARG A 13 3.92 -3.10 26.04
CA ARG A 13 2.75 -2.44 26.65
C ARG A 13 2.19 -1.32 25.77
N GLN A 14 3.05 -0.45 25.24
CA GLN A 14 2.66 0.62 24.31
C GLN A 14 1.96 0.04 23.06
N PHE A 15 2.54 -1.00 22.47
CA PHE A 15 2.00 -1.67 21.29
C PHE A 15 0.62 -2.27 21.56
N LEU A 16 0.48 -3.08 22.62
CA LEU A 16 -0.80 -3.72 22.95
C LEU A 16 -1.91 -2.71 23.27
N ARG A 17 -1.57 -1.59 23.88
CA ARG A 17 -2.51 -0.52 24.19
C ARG A 17 -3.08 0.17 22.94
N ASN A 18 -2.26 0.35 21.90
CA ASN A 18 -2.62 1.00 20.65
C ASN A 18 -2.54 0.00 19.47
N TRP A 19 -2.83 -1.30 19.73
CA TRP A 19 -2.58 -2.38 18.79
C TRP A 19 -3.17 -2.12 17.41
N ALA A 20 -4.47 -1.88 17.32
CA ALA A 20 -5.16 -1.71 16.03
C ALA A 20 -4.61 -0.54 15.20
N ALA A 21 -4.38 0.62 15.83
CA ALA A 21 -3.83 1.78 15.14
C ALA A 21 -2.38 1.56 14.71
N THR A 22 -1.56 0.91 15.56
CA THR A 22 -0.17 0.61 15.24
C THR A 22 -0.06 -0.42 14.11
N VAL A 23 -0.90 -1.45 14.12
CA VAL A 23 -1.00 -2.43 13.04
C VAL A 23 -1.40 -1.75 11.73
N ALA A 24 -2.42 -0.88 11.75
CA ALA A 24 -2.84 -0.14 10.57
C ALA A 24 -1.69 0.74 10.00
N VAL A 25 -0.92 1.40 10.86
CA VAL A 25 0.28 2.16 10.44
C VAL A 25 1.33 1.22 9.81
N CYS A 26 1.58 0.05 10.39
CA CYS A 26 2.51 -0.94 9.81
C CYS A 26 2.02 -1.46 8.46
N PHE A 27 0.72 -1.71 8.30
CA PHE A 27 0.13 -2.07 6.99
C PHE A 27 0.33 -0.97 5.96
N ILE A 28 0.06 0.30 6.29
CA ILE A 28 0.27 1.43 5.38
C ILE A 28 1.74 1.50 4.95
N LEU A 29 2.68 1.34 5.88
CA LEU A 29 4.11 1.36 5.58
C LEU A 29 4.53 0.19 4.68
N ALA A 30 4.00 -1.00 4.91
CA ALA A 30 4.28 -2.19 4.11
C ALA A 30 3.68 -2.07 2.70
N PHE A 31 2.41 -1.70 2.61
CA PHE A 31 1.70 -1.54 1.33
C PHE A 31 2.28 -0.43 0.44
N THR A 32 2.75 0.66 1.04
CA THR A 32 3.38 1.74 0.28
C THR A 32 4.85 1.47 -0.06
N GLY A 33 5.41 0.35 0.38
CA GLY A 33 6.83 0.05 0.22
C GLY A 33 7.76 0.95 1.03
N ALA A 34 7.21 1.79 1.92
CA ALA A 34 8.02 2.69 2.73
C ALA A 34 8.88 1.94 3.76
N GLU A 35 8.31 0.90 4.39
CA GLU A 35 8.99 -0.01 5.33
C GLU A 35 8.21 -1.32 5.41
N PHE A 36 8.88 -2.39 5.85
CA PHE A 36 8.26 -3.72 6.04
C PHE A 36 7.72 -4.38 4.75
N ALA A 37 8.18 -3.97 3.58
CA ALA A 37 7.75 -4.52 2.30
C ALA A 37 7.84 -6.06 2.30
N GLY A 38 8.96 -6.64 2.76
CA GLY A 38 9.11 -8.09 2.87
C GLY A 38 8.12 -8.80 3.79
N SER A 39 7.39 -8.07 4.65
CA SER A 39 6.27 -8.65 5.41
C SER A 39 4.94 -8.60 4.65
N ALA A 40 4.89 -7.89 3.54
CA ALA A 40 3.73 -7.80 2.64
C ALA A 40 3.91 -8.67 1.38
N ASP A 41 5.09 -9.26 1.17
CA ASP A 41 5.39 -10.14 0.02
C ASP A 41 4.47 -11.37 -0.05
N PHE A 42 3.81 -11.72 1.07
CA PHE A 42 2.81 -12.78 1.07
C PHE A 42 1.64 -12.50 0.12
N ILE A 43 1.34 -11.23 -0.16
CA ILE A 43 0.26 -10.86 -1.08
C ILE A 43 0.65 -11.21 -2.52
N GLY A 44 1.94 -11.01 -2.89
CA GLY A 44 2.47 -11.40 -4.19
C GLY A 44 2.80 -12.91 -4.30
N GLN A 45 2.98 -13.60 -3.17
CA GLN A 45 3.23 -15.05 -3.14
C GLN A 45 1.93 -15.86 -3.10
N PHE A 46 0.82 -15.25 -2.76
CA PHE A 46 -0.48 -15.87 -2.88
C PHE A 46 -0.90 -15.82 -4.34
N ASP A 47 -0.51 -16.85 -5.08
CA ASP A 47 -0.94 -17.06 -6.46
C ASP A 47 -2.25 -17.85 -6.45
N PRO A 48 -3.40 -17.19 -6.68
CA PRO A 48 -4.67 -17.89 -6.75
C PRO A 48 -4.72 -18.91 -7.91
N SER A 49 -3.86 -18.75 -8.92
CA SER A 49 -3.78 -19.68 -10.05
C SER A 49 -3.27 -21.05 -9.64
N ALA A 50 -2.49 -21.14 -8.57
CA ALA A 50 -2.07 -22.43 -8.00
C ALA A 50 -3.24 -23.25 -7.39
N MET A 51 -4.41 -22.65 -7.21
CA MET A 51 -5.64 -23.31 -6.75
C MET A 51 -6.59 -23.67 -7.90
N LEU A 52 -6.25 -23.29 -9.15
CA LEU A 52 -7.03 -23.61 -10.33
C LEU A 52 -6.53 -24.93 -10.96
N PRO A 53 -7.42 -25.71 -11.62
CA PRO A 53 -7.01 -26.86 -12.41
C PRO A 53 -6.00 -26.50 -13.50
N ASP A 54 -5.03 -27.38 -13.74
CA ASP A 54 -3.88 -27.17 -14.64
C ASP A 54 -4.23 -26.76 -16.09
N ASP A 55 -5.46 -26.94 -16.52
CA ASP A 55 -5.95 -26.63 -17.87
C ASP A 55 -6.33 -25.16 -18.09
N GLN A 56 -6.29 -24.34 -17.04
CA GLN A 56 -6.55 -22.89 -17.13
C GLN A 56 -5.34 -21.99 -16.83
N VAL A 57 -4.16 -22.56 -16.64
CA VAL A 57 -2.94 -21.80 -16.33
C VAL A 57 -2.23 -21.36 -17.60
N ALA A 58 -2.84 -20.44 -18.34
CA ALA A 58 -2.14 -19.74 -19.44
C ALA A 58 -1.66 -18.33 -19.07
N ILE A 59 -1.69 -17.96 -17.80
CA ILE A 59 -1.10 -16.71 -17.31
C ILE A 59 -0.08 -17.05 -16.21
N GLN A 60 1.02 -17.68 -16.58
CA GLN A 60 2.25 -17.50 -15.83
C GLN A 60 2.65 -16.03 -16.03
N ALA A 61 2.14 -15.16 -15.17
CA ALA A 61 2.84 -13.93 -14.88
C ALA A 61 4.14 -14.35 -14.19
N VAL A 62 5.17 -14.65 -14.96
CA VAL A 62 6.53 -14.54 -14.49
C VAL A 62 6.61 -13.09 -14.02
N SER A 63 6.54 -12.86 -12.73
CA SER A 63 6.71 -11.53 -12.16
C SER A 63 8.20 -11.23 -12.25
N LEU A 64 8.63 -10.79 -13.42
CA LEU A 64 9.96 -10.22 -13.59
C LEU A 64 10.12 -9.10 -12.57
N SER A 65 11.27 -9.02 -11.94
CA SER A 65 11.58 -7.90 -11.08
C SER A 65 11.55 -6.60 -11.90
N ASN A 66 11.30 -5.46 -11.26
CA ASN A 66 11.35 -4.18 -11.98
C ASN A 66 12.71 -3.93 -12.61
N TRP A 67 13.77 -4.51 -12.03
CA TRP A 67 15.13 -4.47 -12.58
C TRP A 67 15.24 -5.32 -13.83
N GLU A 68 14.73 -6.53 -13.85
CA GLU A 68 14.72 -7.41 -15.03
C GLU A 68 13.90 -6.78 -16.16
N LEU A 69 12.72 -6.23 -15.85
CA LEU A 69 11.90 -5.48 -16.82
C LEU A 69 12.67 -4.28 -17.42
N LEU A 70 13.46 -3.58 -16.60
CA LEU A 70 14.29 -2.48 -17.07
C LEU A 70 15.41 -2.98 -17.99
N LEU A 71 16.10 -4.08 -17.64
CA LEU A 71 17.17 -4.65 -18.43
C LEU A 71 16.66 -5.19 -19.78
N GLU A 72 15.54 -5.91 -19.77
CA GLU A 72 14.88 -6.40 -20.97
C GLU A 72 14.49 -5.24 -21.90
N TRP A 73 13.92 -4.20 -21.32
CA TRP A 73 13.55 -3.01 -22.05
C TRP A 73 14.76 -2.27 -22.65
N LEU A 74 15.90 -2.21 -21.94
CA LEU A 74 17.17 -1.66 -22.45
C LEU A 74 17.88 -2.62 -23.42
N ARG A 75 17.34 -3.84 -23.63
CA ARG A 75 17.94 -4.93 -24.39
C ARG A 75 19.34 -5.29 -23.90
N ILE A 76 19.52 -5.28 -22.57
CA ILE A 76 20.74 -5.68 -21.89
C ILE A 76 20.51 -7.07 -21.31
N ASP A 77 21.24 -8.06 -21.80
CA ASP A 77 21.29 -9.39 -21.18
C ASP A 77 22.49 -9.46 -20.22
N PRO A 78 22.27 -9.48 -18.90
CA PRO A 78 23.35 -9.55 -17.93
C PRO A 78 24.11 -10.89 -17.97
N MET A 79 23.53 -11.93 -18.62
CA MET A 79 24.11 -13.27 -18.72
C MET A 79 24.81 -13.54 -20.06
N ASP A 80 24.84 -12.61 -20.99
CA ASP A 80 25.47 -12.78 -22.32
C ASP A 80 27.00 -12.93 -22.27
N GLY A 81 27.62 -12.76 -21.10
CA GLY A 81 29.06 -12.90 -20.88
C GLY A 81 29.94 -11.80 -21.49
N THR A 82 29.36 -10.87 -22.26
CA THR A 82 30.12 -9.80 -22.93
C THR A 82 30.53 -8.68 -21.95
N HIS A 83 29.78 -8.50 -20.87
CA HIS A 83 30.04 -7.44 -19.89
C HIS A 83 29.90 -7.91 -18.43
N PRO A 84 30.97 -8.43 -17.80
CA PRO A 84 30.93 -8.93 -16.41
C PRO A 84 30.51 -7.87 -15.39
N MET A 85 30.58 -6.57 -15.74
CA MET A 85 30.07 -5.50 -14.90
C MET A 85 28.54 -5.55 -14.73
N TRP A 86 27.80 -6.00 -15.74
CA TRP A 86 26.33 -6.09 -15.66
C TRP A 86 25.88 -7.23 -14.76
N ALA A 87 26.55 -8.37 -14.79
CA ALA A 87 26.27 -9.49 -13.87
C ALA A 87 26.53 -9.09 -12.40
N ALA A 88 27.61 -8.34 -12.13
CA ALA A 88 27.88 -7.81 -10.79
C ALA A 88 26.87 -6.71 -10.38
N ALA A 89 26.43 -5.88 -11.32
CA ALA A 89 25.41 -4.86 -11.12
C ALA A 89 24.04 -5.51 -10.85
N ASP A 90 23.71 -6.56 -11.57
CA ASP A 90 22.50 -7.35 -11.39
C ASP A 90 22.38 -7.86 -9.94
N GLN A 91 23.38 -8.56 -9.44
CA GLN A 91 23.39 -9.08 -8.08
C GLN A 91 23.35 -8.01 -6.99
N SER A 92 23.93 -6.84 -7.23
CA SER A 92 24.10 -5.82 -6.18
C SER A 92 23.07 -4.70 -6.25
N LEU A 93 22.62 -4.33 -7.45
CA LEU A 93 21.70 -3.20 -7.66
C LEU A 93 20.24 -3.62 -7.80
N ALA A 94 19.95 -4.82 -8.33
CA ALA A 94 18.59 -5.29 -8.53
C ALA A 94 17.73 -5.21 -7.24
N PRO A 95 18.15 -5.74 -6.07
CA PRO A 95 17.32 -5.67 -4.86
C PRO A 95 17.07 -4.23 -4.39
N ALA A 96 18.06 -3.34 -4.57
CA ALA A 96 17.91 -1.93 -4.21
C ALA A 96 16.97 -1.20 -5.18
N PHE A 97 17.09 -1.47 -6.47
CA PHE A 97 16.25 -0.90 -7.51
C PHE A 97 14.80 -1.37 -7.35
N ASP A 98 14.56 -2.66 -7.18
CA ASP A 98 13.22 -3.22 -6.97
C ASP A 98 12.56 -2.67 -5.72
N THR A 99 13.31 -2.54 -4.62
CA THR A 99 12.79 -1.92 -3.39
C THR A 99 12.41 -0.45 -3.60
N LEU A 100 13.21 0.31 -4.36
CA LEU A 100 12.96 1.72 -4.64
C LEU A 100 11.79 1.91 -5.62
N THR A 101 11.61 0.99 -6.55
CA THR A 101 10.61 1.07 -7.62
C THR A 101 9.35 0.25 -7.36
N ALA A 102 9.30 -0.52 -6.26
CA ALA A 102 8.15 -1.36 -5.91
C ALA A 102 6.77 -0.66 -6.02
N PRO A 103 6.60 0.62 -5.61
CA PRO A 103 5.33 1.32 -5.79
C PRO A 103 4.92 1.54 -7.27
N PHE A 104 5.83 1.28 -8.20
CA PHE A 104 5.66 1.51 -9.64
C PHE A 104 5.74 0.22 -10.45
N SER A 105 5.66 -0.96 -9.81
CA SER A 105 5.70 -2.25 -10.50
C SER A 105 4.64 -2.36 -11.59
N ALA A 106 3.43 -1.86 -11.34
CA ALA A 106 2.37 -1.78 -12.35
C ALA A 106 2.76 -0.90 -13.56
N PHE A 107 3.56 0.15 -13.35
CA PHE A 107 4.05 0.99 -14.44
C PHE A 107 5.12 0.28 -15.26
N PHE A 108 6.04 -0.45 -14.62
CA PHE A 108 7.04 -1.26 -15.35
C PHE A 108 6.38 -2.40 -16.13
N ALA A 109 5.38 -3.06 -15.56
CA ALA A 109 4.59 -4.07 -16.26
C ALA A 109 3.80 -3.48 -17.47
N LEU A 110 3.34 -2.22 -17.35
CA LEU A 110 2.71 -1.51 -18.46
C LEU A 110 3.72 -1.21 -19.58
N LEU A 111 4.95 -0.81 -19.25
CA LEU A 111 6.01 -0.56 -20.23
C LEU A 111 6.38 -1.82 -21.02
N GLU A 112 6.47 -2.96 -20.36
CA GLU A 112 6.75 -4.26 -21.01
C GLU A 112 5.71 -4.57 -22.10
N ARG A 113 4.43 -4.29 -21.80
CA ARG A 113 3.32 -4.58 -22.72
C ARG A 113 3.08 -3.52 -23.78
N SER A 114 3.48 -2.27 -23.54
CA SER A 114 3.32 -1.17 -24.48
C SER A 114 4.36 -1.28 -25.59
N ARG A 115 3.97 -1.72 -26.77
CA ARG A 115 4.82 -1.69 -27.97
C ARG A 115 4.66 -0.36 -28.70
N PHE A 116 5.07 0.74 -28.03
CA PHE A 116 5.14 2.05 -28.66
C PHE A 116 6.40 2.18 -29.53
N ALA A 117 6.45 3.21 -30.36
CA ALA A 117 7.64 3.46 -31.19
C ALA A 117 8.84 3.91 -30.33
N GLY A 118 9.88 3.12 -30.28
CA GLY A 118 11.16 3.16 -29.54
C GLY A 118 11.50 4.39 -28.67
N TRP A 119 11.45 5.62 -29.16
CA TRP A 119 11.79 6.82 -28.36
C TRP A 119 10.72 7.16 -27.32
N LEU A 120 9.45 6.81 -27.57
CA LEU A 120 8.35 7.08 -26.64
C LEU A 120 8.44 6.15 -25.43
N ASP A 121 8.83 4.90 -25.64
CA ASP A 121 9.08 3.95 -24.56
C ASP A 121 10.20 4.44 -23.65
N ILE A 122 11.29 4.95 -24.23
CA ILE A 122 12.41 5.57 -23.49
C ILE A 122 11.93 6.74 -22.63
N ALA A 123 11.11 7.62 -23.20
CA ALA A 123 10.58 8.77 -22.49
C ALA A 123 9.64 8.37 -21.34
N LEU A 124 8.76 7.38 -21.57
CA LEU A 124 7.84 6.87 -20.54
C LEU A 124 8.58 6.16 -19.40
N ALA A 125 9.59 5.33 -19.74
CA ALA A 125 10.41 4.69 -18.71
C ALA A 125 11.19 5.72 -17.88
N ALA A 126 11.83 6.68 -18.53
CA ALA A 126 12.53 7.76 -17.83
C ALA A 126 11.58 8.56 -16.93
N LEU A 127 10.37 8.85 -17.39
CA LEU A 127 9.33 9.53 -16.61
C LEU A 127 8.89 8.68 -15.42
N GLY A 128 8.69 7.38 -15.59
CA GLY A 128 8.31 6.46 -14.53
C GLY A 128 9.39 6.32 -13.47
N ILE A 129 10.64 6.12 -13.88
CA ILE A 129 11.79 6.08 -12.96
C ILE A 129 11.93 7.39 -12.19
N ALA A 130 11.86 8.53 -12.89
CA ALA A 130 11.93 9.84 -12.26
C ALA A 130 10.77 10.08 -11.30
N GLY A 131 9.55 9.70 -11.69
CA GLY A 131 8.35 9.76 -10.86
C GLY A 131 8.45 8.86 -9.63
N GLY A 132 8.95 7.64 -9.80
CA GLY A 132 9.19 6.68 -8.74
C GLY A 132 10.21 7.17 -7.71
N LEU A 133 11.34 7.64 -8.17
CA LEU A 133 12.36 8.25 -7.31
C LEU A 133 11.83 9.49 -6.59
N TRP A 134 11.11 10.35 -7.31
CA TRP A 134 10.47 11.53 -6.70
C TRP A 134 9.49 11.13 -5.60
N PHE A 135 8.61 10.17 -5.87
CA PHE A 135 7.62 9.69 -4.89
C PHE A 135 8.32 9.07 -3.67
N THR A 136 9.31 8.21 -3.87
CA THR A 136 10.08 7.57 -2.80
C THR A 136 10.78 8.61 -1.93
N ILE A 137 11.48 9.57 -2.55
CA ILE A 137 12.24 10.59 -1.84
C ILE A 137 11.31 11.55 -1.09
N TRP A 138 10.23 12.02 -1.73
CA TRP A 138 9.44 13.12 -1.20
C TRP A 138 8.20 12.66 -0.43
N VAL A 139 7.56 11.57 -0.84
CA VAL A 139 6.32 11.11 -0.22
C VAL A 139 6.60 10.02 0.79
N LEU A 140 7.22 8.91 0.39
CA LEU A 140 7.45 7.77 1.29
C LEU A 140 8.35 8.13 2.48
N SER A 141 9.38 8.96 2.26
CA SER A 141 10.22 9.47 3.35
C SER A 141 9.41 10.26 4.38
N ALA A 142 8.49 11.11 3.94
CA ALA A 142 7.65 11.89 4.83
C ALA A 142 6.62 11.01 5.57
N VAL A 143 6.07 9.99 4.90
CA VAL A 143 5.18 8.97 5.50
C VAL A 143 5.92 8.18 6.58
N SER A 144 7.14 7.72 6.30
CA SER A 144 7.99 7.00 7.26
C SER A 144 8.28 7.84 8.52
N VAL A 145 8.63 9.11 8.36
CA VAL A 145 8.82 10.04 9.49
C VAL A 145 7.53 10.29 10.24
N GLY A 146 6.41 10.43 9.53
CA GLY A 146 5.08 10.56 10.14
C GLY A 146 4.69 9.34 10.97
N ALA A 147 5.06 8.13 10.55
CA ALA A 147 4.88 6.93 11.35
C ALA A 147 5.68 6.98 12.67
N ARG A 148 6.91 7.54 12.64
CA ARG A 148 7.68 7.78 13.88
C ARG A 148 6.98 8.79 14.78
N ARG A 149 6.37 9.83 14.19
CA ARG A 149 5.54 10.79 14.95
C ARG A 149 4.38 10.09 15.64
N PHE A 150 3.62 9.25 14.92
CA PHE A 150 2.56 8.44 15.51
C PHE A 150 3.07 7.60 16.68
N LEU A 151 4.21 6.91 16.51
CA LEU A 151 4.80 6.06 17.55
C LEU A 151 5.25 6.86 18.79
N LEU A 152 5.82 8.04 18.62
CA LEU A 152 6.20 8.92 19.74
C LEU A 152 4.97 9.44 20.47
N GLU A 153 3.92 9.84 19.74
CA GLU A 153 2.68 10.28 20.34
C GLU A 153 1.96 9.16 21.11
N SER A 154 1.99 7.91 20.59
CA SER A 154 1.38 6.74 21.25
C SER A 154 2.06 6.34 22.57
N ARG A 155 3.25 6.90 22.87
CA ARG A 155 3.89 6.75 24.19
C ARG A 155 3.23 7.64 25.24
N VAL A 156 2.69 8.78 24.82
CA VAL A 156 2.20 9.85 25.72
C VAL A 156 0.68 9.88 25.78
N ARG A 157 -0.01 9.30 24.78
CA ARG A 157 -1.46 9.34 24.64
C ARG A 157 -2.04 7.98 24.28
N ASP A 158 -3.28 7.75 24.75
CA ASP A 158 -4.11 6.62 24.33
C ASP A 158 -5.00 7.02 23.14
N ASN A 159 -5.42 6.04 22.36
CA ASN A 159 -6.34 6.20 21.23
C ASN A 159 -5.91 7.26 20.21
N ILE A 160 -4.64 7.19 19.78
CA ILE A 160 -4.11 8.10 18.77
C ILE A 160 -4.68 7.78 17.40
N SER A 161 -5.11 8.84 16.72
CA SER A 161 -5.55 8.74 15.33
C SER A 161 -4.37 8.40 14.40
N ILE A 162 -4.61 7.50 13.46
CA ILE A 162 -3.68 7.20 12.35
C ILE A 162 -3.30 8.48 11.59
N ALA A 163 -4.16 9.50 11.59
CA ALA A 163 -3.88 10.81 11.00
C ALA A 163 -2.59 11.48 11.53
N ALA A 164 -2.09 11.08 12.72
CA ALA A 164 -0.78 11.52 13.23
C ALA A 164 0.37 11.17 12.29
N MET A 165 0.25 10.10 11.50
CA MET A 165 1.21 9.70 10.50
C MET A 165 1.37 10.72 9.36
N PHE A 166 0.34 11.51 9.07
CA PHE A 166 0.36 12.50 8.01
C PHE A 166 0.71 13.92 8.50
N THR A 167 1.19 14.05 9.74
CA THR A 167 1.63 15.33 10.33
C THR A 167 2.58 16.14 9.43
N PRO A 168 3.61 15.55 8.78
CA PRO A 168 4.51 16.31 7.92
C PRO A 168 3.79 17.03 6.77
N PHE A 169 2.75 16.40 6.22
CA PHE A 169 1.93 16.99 5.15
C PHE A 169 0.93 18.01 5.67
N GLN A 170 0.29 17.73 6.81
CA GLN A 170 -0.72 18.61 7.42
C GLN A 170 -0.12 19.97 7.81
N HIS A 171 1.14 19.99 8.24
CA HIS A 171 1.85 21.21 8.63
C HIS A 171 2.78 21.79 7.54
N GLY A 172 2.73 21.24 6.33
CA GLY A 172 3.54 21.72 5.22
C GLY A 172 5.05 21.51 5.36
N CYS A 173 5.49 20.73 6.36
CA CYS A 173 6.91 20.49 6.66
C CYS A 173 7.52 19.32 5.87
N TRP A 174 6.72 18.63 5.07
CA TRP A 174 7.12 17.42 4.34
C TRP A 174 8.38 17.61 3.47
N ARG A 175 8.57 18.82 2.88
CA ARG A 175 9.75 19.11 2.05
C ARG A 175 11.04 19.10 2.87
N ASN A 176 11.04 19.68 4.07
CA ASN A 176 12.23 19.68 4.94
C ASN A 176 12.53 18.29 5.49
N VAL A 177 11.48 17.56 5.88
CA VAL A 177 11.57 16.16 6.32
C VAL A 177 12.16 15.29 5.20
N ALA A 178 11.66 15.40 3.98
CA ALA A 178 12.16 14.66 2.83
C ALA A 178 13.64 14.99 2.53
N LYS A 179 14.04 16.28 2.58
CA LYS A 179 15.45 16.68 2.45
C LYS A 179 16.34 16.02 3.51
N GLY A 180 15.89 15.94 4.75
CA GLY A 180 16.62 15.30 5.84
C GLY A 180 16.78 13.79 5.63
N MET A 181 15.72 13.12 5.19
CA MET A 181 15.74 11.70 4.86
C MET A 181 16.57 11.41 3.60
N PHE A 182 16.45 12.24 2.57
CA PHE A 182 17.30 12.15 1.37
C PHE A 182 18.78 12.26 1.71
N LEU A 183 19.15 13.27 2.50
CA LEU A 183 20.55 13.45 2.92
C LEU A 183 21.05 12.25 3.74
N ARG A 184 20.21 11.68 4.62
CA ARG A 184 20.51 10.43 5.32
C ARG A 184 20.76 9.28 4.34
N SER A 185 19.88 9.07 3.38
CA SER A 185 19.97 7.98 2.40
C SER A 185 21.20 8.17 1.49
N LEU A 186 21.47 9.39 1.03
CA LEU A 186 22.65 9.72 0.24
C LEU A 186 23.94 9.38 0.98
N PHE A 187 24.05 9.78 2.27
CA PHE A 187 25.24 9.42 3.05
C PHE A 187 25.34 7.92 3.30
N LEU A 188 24.22 7.21 3.50
CA LEU A 188 24.25 5.76 3.62
C LEU A 188 24.70 5.09 2.33
N LEU A 189 24.22 5.56 1.18
CA LEU A 189 24.64 5.08 -0.13
C LEU A 189 26.16 5.27 -0.35
N LEU A 190 26.68 6.47 -0.05
CA LEU A 190 28.12 6.73 -0.13
C LEU A 190 28.94 5.82 0.81
N TRP A 191 28.39 5.50 1.99
CA TRP A 191 29.05 4.56 2.91
C TRP A 191 28.86 3.10 2.51
N ALA A 192 27.88 2.75 1.69
CA ALA A 192 27.69 1.40 1.14
C ALA A 192 28.88 1.00 0.25
N CYS A 193 29.56 1.96 -0.37
CA CYS A 193 30.82 1.72 -1.07
C CYS A 193 31.93 1.18 -0.15
N THR A 194 31.74 1.25 1.17
CA THR A 194 32.68 0.73 2.17
C THR A 194 32.00 -0.36 3.00
N ILE A 195 32.44 -1.61 2.86
CA ILE A 195 31.80 -2.78 3.50
C ILE A 195 31.64 -2.59 5.02
N VAL A 196 32.68 -2.14 5.71
CA VAL A 196 32.68 -1.96 7.16
C VAL A 196 32.01 -0.63 7.58
N GLY A 197 32.11 0.40 6.76
CA GLY A 197 31.56 1.73 7.05
C GLY A 197 30.03 1.74 7.07
N PHE A 198 29.41 1.02 6.19
CA PHE A 198 27.96 0.97 6.04
C PHE A 198 27.21 0.55 7.31
N PRO A 199 27.48 -0.61 7.95
CA PRO A 199 26.80 -1.00 9.18
C PRO A 199 27.00 0.02 10.31
N VAL A 200 28.20 0.56 10.46
CA VAL A 200 28.51 1.57 11.49
C VAL A 200 27.69 2.84 11.29
N LYS A 201 27.52 3.28 10.04
CA LYS A 201 26.77 4.50 9.70
C LYS A 201 25.28 4.28 9.69
N LEU A 202 24.80 3.09 9.34
CA LEU A 202 23.40 2.69 9.47
C LEU A 202 22.93 2.95 10.92
N TYR A 203 23.66 2.46 11.91
CA TYR A 203 23.36 2.75 13.31
C TYR A 203 23.60 4.22 13.69
N SER A 204 24.59 4.89 13.12
CA SER A 204 24.86 6.29 13.42
C SER A 204 23.71 7.22 13.01
N TYR A 205 23.00 6.92 11.94
CA TYR A 205 21.89 7.73 11.40
C TYR A 205 20.51 7.17 11.76
N ARG A 206 20.43 6.19 12.66
CA ARG A 206 19.19 5.52 13.05
C ARG A 206 18.14 6.47 13.62
N MET A 207 18.58 7.49 14.39
CA MET A 207 17.66 8.39 15.08
C MET A 207 17.17 9.56 14.23
N VAL A 208 17.70 9.76 13.02
CA VAL A 208 17.30 10.85 12.12
C VAL A 208 15.78 10.91 11.89
N PRO A 209 15.07 9.81 11.56
CA PRO A 209 13.62 9.86 11.37
C PRO A 209 12.86 10.29 12.62
N TYR A 210 13.33 9.91 13.81
CA TYR A 210 12.71 10.29 15.08
C TYR A 210 12.96 11.76 15.43
N ILE A 211 14.18 12.28 15.17
CA ILE A 211 14.49 13.70 15.36
C ILE A 211 13.61 14.56 14.46
N LEU A 212 13.46 14.17 13.19
CA LEU A 212 12.58 14.86 12.23
C LEU A 212 11.09 14.70 12.59
N ALA A 213 10.71 13.61 13.22
CA ALA A 213 9.34 13.40 13.71
C ALA A 213 9.03 14.31 14.91
N GLU A 214 10.00 14.58 15.79
CA GLU A 214 9.87 15.52 16.89
C GLU A 214 9.98 16.96 16.40
N ASN A 215 11.01 17.27 15.59
CA ASN A 215 11.26 18.59 15.03
C ASN A 215 11.36 18.55 13.49
N PRO A 216 10.24 18.65 12.76
CA PRO A 216 10.25 18.62 11.29
C PRO A 216 10.90 19.85 10.65
N GLN A 217 11.18 20.91 11.41
CA GLN A 217 11.84 22.13 10.93
C GLN A 217 13.34 22.12 11.14
N ALA A 218 13.88 21.12 11.87
CA ALA A 218 15.31 21.00 12.13
C ALA A 218 16.11 20.94 10.83
N ARG A 219 17.27 21.61 10.81
CA ARG A 219 18.16 21.59 9.64
C ARG A 219 18.68 20.18 9.39
N PRO A 220 18.61 19.66 8.14
CA PRO A 220 19.04 18.29 7.82
C PRO A 220 20.42 17.90 8.31
N ALA A 221 21.40 18.80 8.18
CA ALA A 221 22.78 18.55 8.64
C ALA A 221 22.87 18.44 10.18
N GLU A 222 22.08 19.21 10.91
CA GLU A 222 22.05 19.17 12.38
C GLU A 222 21.38 17.88 12.88
N THR A 223 20.31 17.42 12.23
CA THR A 223 19.67 16.14 12.57
C THR A 223 20.62 14.96 12.41
N LEU A 224 21.46 14.95 11.36
CA LEU A 224 22.50 13.95 11.17
C LEU A 224 23.59 14.02 12.25
N ARG A 225 24.00 15.23 12.64
CA ARG A 225 24.99 15.43 13.71
C ARG A 225 24.45 14.96 15.05
N LEU A 226 23.22 15.34 15.39
CA LEU A 226 22.55 14.93 16.63
C LEU A 226 22.36 13.41 16.68
N SER A 227 21.89 12.79 15.60
CA SER A 227 21.76 11.34 15.55
C SER A 227 23.09 10.62 15.80
N ARG A 228 24.18 11.09 15.19
CA ARG A 228 25.52 10.52 15.44
C ARG A 228 25.94 10.66 16.90
N GLN A 229 25.63 11.79 17.52
CA GLN A 229 25.94 12.06 18.92
C GLN A 229 25.13 11.14 19.86
N MET A 230 23.84 11.01 19.65
CA MET A 230 22.94 10.10 20.39
C MET A 230 23.41 8.64 20.32
N MET A 231 23.90 8.22 19.15
CA MET A 231 24.33 6.85 18.90
C MET A 231 25.79 6.56 19.30
N ARG A 232 26.54 7.58 19.74
CA ARG A 232 27.90 7.38 20.20
C ARG A 232 27.92 6.54 21.49
N GLY A 233 28.64 5.41 21.46
CA GLY A 233 28.68 4.43 22.57
C GLY A 233 27.47 3.49 22.64
N ASN A 234 26.40 3.72 21.84
CA ASN A 234 25.18 2.91 21.88
C ASN A 234 25.03 1.94 20.69
N LYS A 235 25.85 2.04 19.63
CA LYS A 235 25.68 1.28 18.37
C LYS A 235 25.65 -0.22 18.60
N TRP A 236 26.64 -0.77 19.34
CA TRP A 236 26.71 -2.21 19.62
C TRP A 236 25.50 -2.70 20.43
N ARG A 237 25.07 -1.90 21.42
CA ARG A 237 23.88 -2.24 22.22
C ARG A 237 22.60 -2.25 21.40
N CYS A 238 22.49 -1.34 20.43
CA CYS A 238 21.38 -1.31 19.47
C CYS A 238 21.44 -2.49 18.49
N PHE A 239 22.63 -2.84 18.00
CA PHE A 239 22.81 -4.04 17.18
C PHE A 239 22.35 -5.30 17.92
N VAL A 240 22.73 -5.47 19.18
CA VAL A 240 22.29 -6.61 19.98
C VAL A 240 20.78 -6.57 20.24
N LEU A 241 20.17 -5.39 20.39
CA LEU A 241 18.72 -5.26 20.49
C LEU A 241 18.04 -5.75 19.19
N ASP A 242 18.50 -5.33 18.03
CA ASP A 242 17.98 -5.76 16.73
C ASP A 242 18.18 -7.27 16.51
N LEU A 243 19.37 -7.77 16.82
CA LEU A 243 19.67 -9.21 16.73
C LEU A 243 18.70 -10.04 17.57
N THR A 244 18.33 -9.57 18.77
CA THR A 244 17.35 -10.27 19.60
C THR A 244 15.92 -10.22 19.05
N PHE A 245 15.56 -9.19 18.29
CA PHE A 245 14.30 -9.18 17.55
C PHE A 245 14.37 -10.10 16.34
N TYR A 246 15.43 -9.99 15.54
CA TYR A 246 15.63 -10.82 14.36
C TYR A 246 15.59 -12.32 14.68
N LEU A 247 16.38 -12.77 15.66
CA LEU A 247 16.45 -14.18 16.01
C LEU A 247 15.10 -14.73 16.51
N HIS A 248 14.43 -14.04 17.43
CA HIS A 248 13.24 -14.60 18.09
C HIS A 248 11.94 -14.37 17.30
N TRP A 249 11.87 -13.28 16.51
CA TRP A 249 10.61 -12.82 15.93
C TRP A 249 10.61 -12.79 14.39
N THR A 250 11.75 -13.07 13.77
CA THR A 250 11.86 -13.18 12.31
C THR A 250 12.43 -14.54 11.93
N PHE A 251 13.66 -14.83 12.36
CA PHE A 251 14.36 -16.04 11.93
C PHE A 251 13.68 -17.34 12.44
N LEU A 252 13.35 -17.43 13.73
CA LEU A 252 12.71 -18.65 14.27
C LEU A 252 11.31 -18.90 13.68
N PRO A 253 10.40 -17.90 13.58
CA PRO A 253 9.12 -18.09 12.90
C PRO A 253 9.26 -18.45 11.42
N LEU A 254 10.20 -17.85 10.70
CA LEU A 254 10.47 -18.18 9.29
C LEU A 254 10.97 -19.62 9.15
N LEU A 255 11.93 -20.04 9.98
CA LEU A 255 12.41 -21.43 10.00
C LEU A 255 11.28 -22.41 10.33
N ALA A 256 10.48 -22.10 11.35
CA ALA A 256 9.34 -22.94 11.73
C ALA A 256 8.29 -23.04 10.61
N SER A 257 7.99 -21.92 9.93
CA SER A 257 7.04 -21.90 8.80
C SER A 257 7.57 -22.72 7.62
N THR A 258 8.86 -22.60 7.30
CA THR A 258 9.48 -23.39 6.22
C THR A 258 9.45 -24.89 6.52
N VAL A 259 9.87 -25.29 7.74
CA VAL A 259 9.84 -26.69 8.15
C VAL A 259 8.42 -27.26 8.16
N LEU A 260 7.46 -26.52 8.72
CA LEU A 260 6.07 -26.94 8.79
C LEU A 260 5.44 -27.01 7.40
N GLY A 261 5.64 -26.00 6.56
CA GLY A 261 5.15 -25.98 5.18
C GLY A 261 5.70 -27.12 4.35
N THR A 262 7.01 -27.43 4.49
CA THR A 262 7.61 -28.59 3.83
C THR A 262 7.03 -29.92 4.34
N ALA A 263 6.88 -30.08 5.65
CA ALA A 263 6.35 -31.32 6.24
C ALA A 263 4.88 -31.57 5.80
N ILE A 264 4.04 -30.53 5.80
CA ILE A 264 2.65 -30.63 5.35
C ILE A 264 2.62 -30.88 3.84
N GLY A 265 3.44 -30.18 3.06
CA GLY A 265 3.50 -30.34 1.61
C GLY A 265 3.93 -31.71 1.16
N LEU A 266 4.88 -32.36 1.87
CA LEU A 266 5.25 -33.75 1.64
C LEU A 266 4.10 -34.73 1.96
N ALA A 267 3.28 -34.40 2.94
CA ALA A 267 2.13 -35.21 3.31
C ALA A 267 0.94 -35.05 2.36
N THR A 268 0.75 -33.86 1.80
CA THR A 268 -0.37 -33.51 0.91
C THR A 268 -0.03 -33.65 -0.58
N GLY A 269 1.26 -33.77 -0.94
CA GLY A 269 1.74 -33.87 -2.31
C GLY A 269 2.08 -32.51 -2.97
N ASP A 270 1.79 -31.37 -2.32
CA ASP A 270 2.10 -30.03 -2.84
C ASP A 270 2.95 -29.21 -1.86
N VAL A 271 4.26 -29.36 -2.01
CA VAL A 271 5.25 -28.66 -1.17
C VAL A 271 5.27 -27.15 -1.46
N ALA A 272 5.14 -26.76 -2.71
CA ALA A 272 5.25 -25.35 -3.12
C ALA A 272 4.09 -24.52 -2.54
N LEU A 273 2.86 -25.00 -2.68
CA LEU A 273 1.67 -24.36 -2.11
C LEU A 273 1.77 -24.26 -0.58
N CYS A 274 2.13 -25.35 0.10
CA CYS A 274 2.22 -25.34 1.55
C CYS A 274 3.33 -24.43 2.08
N GLN A 275 4.45 -24.31 1.38
CA GLN A 275 5.52 -23.36 1.72
C GLN A 275 5.07 -21.92 1.53
N SER A 276 4.40 -21.60 0.41
CA SER A 276 3.90 -20.24 0.15
C SER A 276 2.85 -19.81 1.18
N LEU A 277 1.90 -20.67 1.51
CA LEU A 277 0.91 -20.42 2.57
C LEU A 277 1.56 -20.23 3.95
N ALA A 278 2.57 -21.03 4.28
CA ALA A 278 3.29 -20.89 5.55
C ALA A 278 4.10 -19.57 5.60
N ALA A 279 4.74 -19.17 4.51
CA ALA A 279 5.43 -17.89 4.38
C ALA A 279 4.46 -16.71 4.47
N ALA A 280 3.32 -16.80 3.80
CA ALA A 280 2.24 -15.81 3.86
C ALA A 280 1.73 -15.62 5.29
N ALA A 281 1.47 -16.74 6.01
CA ALA A 281 1.06 -16.69 7.41
C ALA A 281 2.12 -16.05 8.30
N ALA A 282 3.41 -16.36 8.10
CA ALA A 282 4.50 -15.74 8.85
C ALA A 282 4.62 -14.24 8.58
N GLY A 283 4.47 -13.79 7.33
CA GLY A 283 4.44 -12.38 6.93
C GLY A 283 3.28 -11.63 7.60
N LEU A 284 2.07 -12.19 7.54
CA LEU A 284 0.90 -11.62 8.18
C LEU A 284 1.05 -11.53 9.71
N LEU A 285 1.55 -12.57 10.37
CA LEU A 285 1.84 -12.55 11.80
C LEU A 285 2.91 -11.50 12.16
N SER A 286 3.90 -11.31 11.28
CA SER A 286 4.91 -10.27 11.46
C SER A 286 4.28 -8.87 11.41
N LEU A 287 3.38 -8.59 10.46
CA LEU A 287 2.65 -7.32 10.38
C LEU A 287 1.75 -7.10 11.60
N LEU A 288 1.01 -8.11 12.02
CA LEU A 288 0.07 -8.01 13.12
C LEU A 288 0.73 -7.83 14.49
N PHE A 289 1.90 -8.44 14.74
CA PHE A 289 2.46 -8.53 16.08
C PHE A 289 3.91 -8.06 16.19
N VAL A 290 4.77 -8.30 15.19
CA VAL A 290 6.22 -8.10 15.35
C VAL A 290 6.62 -6.68 14.99
N ASN A 291 6.21 -6.19 13.83
CA ASN A 291 6.65 -4.90 13.29
C ASN A 291 6.21 -3.74 14.18
N GLY A 292 4.96 -3.77 14.67
CA GLY A 292 4.44 -2.77 15.60
C GLY A 292 5.15 -2.81 16.96
N TYR A 293 5.39 -4.00 17.50
CA TYR A 293 6.12 -4.16 18.75
C TYR A 293 7.57 -3.67 18.65
N ARG A 294 8.28 -4.00 17.57
CA ARG A 294 9.64 -3.51 17.32
C ARG A 294 9.66 -2.00 17.20
N SER A 295 8.77 -1.42 16.41
CA SER A 295 8.67 0.02 16.19
C SER A 295 8.37 0.79 17.48
N ALA A 296 7.48 0.27 18.34
CA ALA A 296 7.21 0.83 19.67
C ALA A 296 8.43 0.74 20.60
N THR A 297 9.22 -0.35 20.52
CA THR A 297 10.47 -0.49 21.28
C THR A 297 11.51 0.52 20.81
N ASP A 298 11.61 0.77 19.50
CA ASP A 298 12.52 1.78 18.92
C ASP A 298 12.13 3.20 19.30
N ALA A 299 10.84 3.51 19.39
CA ALA A 299 10.38 4.79 19.93
C ALA A 299 10.80 4.98 21.40
N GLY A 300 10.75 3.90 22.20
CA GLY A 300 11.28 3.90 23.57
C GLY A 300 12.79 4.10 23.65
N LEU A 301 13.54 3.49 22.72
CA LEU A 301 14.98 3.70 22.61
C LEU A 301 15.31 5.17 22.31
N TYR A 302 14.59 5.77 21.34
CA TYR A 302 14.75 7.20 21.04
C TYR A 302 14.52 8.08 22.26
N ALA A 303 13.41 7.86 23.01
CA ALA A 303 13.10 8.63 24.20
C ALA A 303 14.22 8.53 25.27
N ALA A 304 14.77 7.32 25.49
CA ALA A 304 15.87 7.12 26.42
C ALA A 304 17.18 7.81 25.98
N LEU A 305 17.48 7.80 24.68
CA LEU A 305 18.66 8.48 24.13
C LEU A 305 18.48 10.00 24.12
N ARG A 306 17.27 10.49 23.87
CA ARG A 306 16.90 11.90 23.97
C ARG A 306 17.13 12.43 25.37
N GLN A 307 16.64 11.73 26.39
CA GLN A 307 16.84 12.07 27.78
C GLN A 307 18.33 12.19 28.12
N ALA A 308 19.12 11.20 27.71
CA ALA A 308 20.57 11.24 27.97
C ALA A 308 21.27 12.46 27.33
N GLN A 309 20.75 12.99 26.20
CA GLN A 309 21.29 14.21 25.59
C GLN A 309 20.84 15.47 26.35
N LEU A 310 19.63 15.50 26.86
CA LEU A 310 19.12 16.59 27.70
C LEU A 310 19.90 16.66 29.01
N ASP A 311 20.11 15.51 29.67
CA ASP A 311 20.91 15.43 30.90
C ASP A 311 22.37 15.88 30.70
N ALA A 312 22.92 15.60 29.51
CA ALA A 312 24.28 16.01 29.16
C ALA A 312 24.38 17.50 28.76
N GLY A 313 23.28 18.23 28.62
CA GLY A 313 23.27 19.66 28.31
C GLY A 313 23.98 20.03 27.00
N THR A 314 23.95 19.15 25.99
CA THR A 314 24.71 19.37 24.74
C THR A 314 24.08 20.48 23.90
N PRO A 315 24.86 21.29 23.13
CA PRO A 315 24.32 22.38 22.32
C PRO A 315 23.23 21.92 21.32
N LEU A 316 23.35 20.69 20.80
CA LEU A 316 22.36 20.13 19.87
C LEU A 316 21.08 19.67 20.58
N SER A 317 21.03 19.57 21.89
CA SER A 317 19.80 19.24 22.63
C SER A 317 18.73 20.34 22.50
N ALA A 318 19.12 21.55 22.11
CA ALA A 318 18.17 22.61 21.75
C ALA A 318 17.23 22.25 20.61
N LEU A 319 17.59 21.27 19.78
CA LEU A 319 16.69 20.75 18.73
C LEU A 319 15.47 20.01 19.28
N PHE A 320 15.51 19.54 20.53
CA PHE A 320 14.36 18.90 21.20
C PHE A 320 13.39 19.92 21.82
N VAL A 321 13.83 21.16 22.02
CA VAL A 321 13.00 22.25 22.51
C VAL A 321 12.39 22.96 21.30
N VAL A 322 11.35 22.37 20.74
CA VAL A 322 10.66 22.99 19.60
C VAL A 322 9.52 23.83 20.14
N PRO A 323 9.43 25.12 19.75
CA PRO A 323 8.19 25.84 19.89
C PRO A 323 7.14 25.01 19.16
N ALA A 324 6.10 24.59 19.89
CA ALA A 324 4.96 23.93 19.27
C ALA A 324 4.55 24.76 18.03
N PHE A 325 4.15 24.13 16.96
CA PHE A 325 3.76 24.72 15.67
C PHE A 325 2.65 25.82 15.77
N GLY A 326 2.79 26.82 16.62
CA GLY A 326 1.73 27.79 16.93
C GLY A 326 0.49 27.16 17.59
N GLU A 327 0.65 25.96 18.11
CA GLU A 327 -0.42 25.11 18.61
C GLU A 327 -0.71 25.48 20.06
N THR A 328 -1.85 26.12 20.30
CA THR A 328 -2.45 26.18 21.62
C THR A 328 -3.08 24.82 21.92
N ALA A 329 -2.73 24.20 23.03
CA ALA A 329 -3.43 23.01 23.51
C ALA A 329 -4.92 23.31 23.57
N PRO A 330 -5.81 22.45 23.03
CA PRO A 330 -7.24 22.67 23.16
C PRO A 330 -7.59 22.77 24.64
N ALA A 331 -8.20 23.89 25.00
CA ALA A 331 -8.63 24.13 26.37
C ALA A 331 -9.59 23.01 26.80
N GLY A 332 -9.16 22.16 27.73
CA GLY A 332 -9.99 21.11 28.33
C GLY A 332 -9.60 19.66 28.09
N GLU A 333 -8.79 19.31 27.09
CA GLU A 333 -8.27 17.95 26.98
C GLU A 333 -7.02 17.78 27.87
N LYS A 334 -7.24 17.34 29.12
CA LYS A 334 -6.14 16.79 29.91
C LYS A 334 -5.59 15.58 29.13
N PRO A 335 -4.28 15.56 28.76
CA PRO A 335 -3.73 14.35 28.16
C PRO A 335 -3.98 13.21 29.15
N ARG A 336 -4.70 12.17 28.74
CA ARG A 336 -4.74 10.92 29.51
C ARG A 336 -3.32 10.36 29.46
N LEU A 337 -2.60 10.61 30.55
CA LEU A 337 -1.25 10.09 30.68
C LEU A 337 -1.32 8.57 30.74
N PRO A 338 -0.54 7.87 29.93
CA PRO A 338 -0.36 6.43 30.08
C PRO A 338 0.11 6.11 31.50
N ASP A 339 -0.10 4.85 31.94
CA ASP A 339 0.46 4.39 33.21
C ASP A 339 1.92 4.85 33.36
N ALA A 340 2.27 5.33 34.53
CA ALA A 340 3.60 5.86 34.84
C ALA A 340 4.75 4.91 34.44
N ASP A 341 4.46 3.61 34.32
CA ASP A 341 5.37 2.56 33.89
C ASP A 341 5.75 2.57 32.41
N VAL A 342 4.98 3.24 31.55
CA VAL A 342 5.22 3.26 30.09
C VAL A 342 5.95 4.54 29.70
N ARG A 343 5.59 5.67 30.32
CA ARG A 343 6.16 6.97 30.01
C ARG A 343 7.53 7.14 30.69
N LEU A 344 8.50 7.65 29.93
CA LEU A 344 9.71 8.20 30.50
C LEU A 344 9.46 9.67 30.91
N PRO A 345 10.11 10.20 31.97
CA PRO A 345 9.85 11.55 32.48
C PRO A 345 9.93 12.66 31.42
N GLU A 346 10.83 12.49 30.45
CA GLU A 346 11.12 13.49 29.43
C GLU A 346 10.68 13.04 28.02
N ASP A 347 9.68 12.17 27.92
CA ASP A 347 9.07 11.87 26.62
C ASP A 347 8.58 13.18 25.98
N PRO A 348 8.76 13.37 24.66
CA PRO A 348 8.35 14.60 24.00
C PRO A 348 6.85 14.81 24.16
N VAL A 349 6.47 15.98 24.65
CA VAL A 349 5.08 16.40 24.76
C VAL A 349 4.75 17.19 23.50
N PHE A 350 3.83 16.65 22.69
CA PHE A 350 3.37 17.31 21.49
C PHE A 350 2.13 18.13 21.83
N HIS A 351 2.19 19.44 21.58
CA HIS A 351 1.01 20.28 21.59
C HIS A 351 0.30 20.13 20.24
N TYR A 352 -0.99 19.89 20.30
CA TYR A 352 -1.77 19.64 19.09
C TYR A 352 -2.54 20.90 18.70
N ALA A 353 -2.23 21.47 17.54
CA ALA A 353 -3.21 22.28 16.85
C ALA A 353 -4.44 21.42 16.55
N GLN A 354 -5.59 22.06 16.44
CA GLN A 354 -6.74 21.39 15.85
C GLN A 354 -6.33 20.92 14.45
N ARG A 355 -5.86 19.68 14.38
CA ARG A 355 -5.68 19.04 13.08
C ARG A 355 -7.04 19.06 12.40
N HIS A 356 -7.08 19.44 11.15
CA HIS A 356 -8.24 19.13 10.33
C HIS A 356 -8.38 17.60 10.34
N LYS A 357 -9.07 17.08 11.36
CA LYS A 357 -9.45 15.68 11.41
C LYS A 357 -10.26 15.46 10.14
N LEU A 358 -9.84 14.50 9.30
CA LEU A 358 -10.75 13.94 8.34
C LEU A 358 -11.94 13.42 9.18
N ASP A 359 -13.01 14.17 9.20
CA ASP A 359 -14.18 13.81 9.98
C ASP A 359 -14.96 12.74 9.21
N TYR A 360 -14.58 11.47 9.47
CA TYR A 360 -15.28 10.33 8.89
C TYR A 360 -16.75 10.24 9.34
N ASN A 361 -17.10 10.94 10.42
CA ASN A 361 -18.47 10.95 10.96
C ASN A 361 -19.30 12.14 10.48
N ARG A 362 -18.76 12.92 9.51
CA ARG A 362 -19.42 14.09 8.95
C ARG A 362 -20.77 13.75 8.31
N HIS A 363 -21.65 14.75 8.23
CA HIS A 363 -22.87 14.68 7.42
C HIS A 363 -22.58 15.13 5.98
N TYR A 364 -23.10 14.39 5.04
CA TYR A 364 -23.04 14.73 3.62
C TYR A 364 -24.40 15.28 3.17
N GLY A 365 -24.41 16.49 2.63
CA GLY A 365 -25.61 17.03 1.99
C GLY A 365 -25.92 16.31 0.66
N LEU A 366 -27.15 16.37 0.19
CA LEU A 366 -27.57 15.69 -1.04
C LEU A 366 -26.69 16.07 -2.26
N ARG A 367 -26.36 17.36 -2.41
CA ARG A 367 -25.49 17.85 -3.49
C ARG A 367 -24.11 17.22 -3.42
N THR A 368 -23.53 17.19 -2.24
CA THR A 368 -22.22 16.58 -2.01
C THR A 368 -22.23 15.08 -2.28
N LEU A 369 -23.31 14.37 -1.91
CA LEU A 369 -23.48 12.94 -2.23
C LEU A 369 -23.59 12.68 -3.73
N ILE A 370 -24.35 13.53 -4.47
CA ILE A 370 -24.43 13.44 -5.94
C ILE A 370 -23.04 13.65 -6.56
N LEU A 371 -22.32 14.67 -6.14
CA LEU A 371 -20.98 14.94 -6.66
C LEU A 371 -19.98 13.83 -6.28
N LEU A 372 -20.08 13.28 -5.09
CA LEU A 372 -19.28 12.11 -4.67
C LEU A 372 -19.61 10.86 -5.48
N PHE A 373 -20.88 10.62 -5.81
CA PHE A 373 -21.26 9.54 -6.71
C PHE A 373 -20.52 9.64 -8.06
N PHE A 374 -20.55 10.81 -8.70
CA PHE A 374 -19.83 11.01 -9.96
C PHE A 374 -18.31 10.91 -9.79
N THR A 375 -17.78 11.44 -8.69
CA THR A 375 -16.35 11.37 -8.40
C THR A 375 -15.90 9.90 -8.24
N PHE A 376 -16.63 9.10 -7.48
CA PHE A 376 -16.30 7.68 -7.30
C PHE A 376 -16.56 6.87 -8.58
N ALA A 377 -17.60 7.18 -9.34
CA ALA A 377 -17.86 6.55 -10.64
C ALA A 377 -16.71 6.82 -11.63
N PHE A 378 -16.18 8.04 -11.66
CA PHE A 378 -15.04 8.41 -12.47
C PHE A 378 -13.74 7.73 -11.99
N ILE A 379 -13.48 7.73 -10.68
CA ILE A 379 -12.31 7.03 -10.10
C ILE A 379 -12.37 5.54 -10.41
N GLY A 380 -13.54 4.91 -10.30
CA GLY A 380 -13.74 3.51 -10.66
C GLY A 380 -13.47 3.25 -12.14
N TRP A 381 -13.93 4.15 -13.02
CA TRP A 381 -13.66 4.05 -14.45
C TRP A 381 -12.16 4.17 -14.75
N VAL A 382 -11.47 5.15 -14.16
CA VAL A 382 -10.01 5.29 -14.29
C VAL A 382 -9.29 4.02 -13.81
N TRP A 383 -9.73 3.44 -12.69
CA TRP A 383 -9.17 2.21 -12.15
C TRP A 383 -9.33 1.03 -13.11
N GLU A 384 -10.53 0.79 -13.63
CA GLU A 384 -10.82 -0.31 -14.56
C GLU A 384 -10.06 -0.16 -15.88
N VAL A 385 -10.04 1.06 -16.44
CA VAL A 385 -9.29 1.35 -17.66
C VAL A 385 -7.79 1.15 -17.42
N ALA A 386 -7.25 1.67 -16.31
CA ALA A 386 -5.85 1.51 -15.99
C ALA A 386 -5.48 0.03 -15.79
N LEU A 387 -6.31 -0.72 -15.05
CA LEU A 387 -6.12 -2.15 -14.87
C LEU A 387 -6.13 -2.89 -16.20
N HIS A 388 -7.07 -2.58 -17.09
CA HIS A 388 -7.15 -3.19 -18.42
C HIS A 388 -5.95 -2.86 -19.29
N ILE A 389 -5.48 -1.60 -19.28
CA ILE A 389 -4.24 -1.22 -19.96
C ILE A 389 -3.06 -2.05 -19.43
N VAL A 390 -2.93 -2.23 -18.11
CA VAL A 390 -1.86 -3.01 -17.49
C VAL A 390 -1.97 -4.50 -17.83
N THR A 391 -3.19 -5.06 -17.84
CA THR A 391 -3.38 -6.51 -18.05
C THR A 391 -3.44 -6.92 -19.52
N LYS A 392 -3.99 -6.09 -20.38
CA LYS A 392 -4.23 -6.40 -21.81
C LYS A 392 -3.42 -5.55 -22.80
N GLY A 393 -2.75 -4.50 -22.34
CA GLY A 393 -1.89 -3.64 -23.17
C GLY A 393 -2.63 -2.65 -24.08
N MET A 394 -3.95 -2.53 -23.95
CA MET A 394 -4.75 -1.63 -24.80
C MET A 394 -5.76 -0.82 -24.00
N PHE A 395 -6.03 0.40 -24.48
CA PHE A 395 -7.07 1.24 -23.92
C PHE A 395 -8.45 0.74 -24.37
N VAL A 396 -9.30 0.45 -23.40
CA VAL A 396 -10.69 0.10 -23.64
C VAL A 396 -11.57 0.90 -22.70
N ASN A 397 -12.62 1.52 -23.24
CA ASN A 397 -13.61 2.18 -22.40
C ASN A 397 -14.44 1.14 -21.64
N ARG A 398 -14.20 0.99 -20.33
CA ARG A 398 -14.85 -0.04 -19.52
C ARG A 398 -16.25 0.36 -19.07
N GLY A 399 -17.11 -0.64 -18.91
CA GLY A 399 -18.50 -0.48 -18.46
C GLY A 399 -19.53 -0.44 -19.58
N THR A 400 -20.78 -0.37 -19.20
CA THR A 400 -21.95 -0.43 -20.12
C THR A 400 -22.27 0.89 -20.80
N MET A 401 -21.69 1.99 -20.31
CA MET A 401 -21.95 3.37 -20.73
C MET A 401 -20.79 3.94 -21.55
N LEU A 402 -21.06 4.96 -22.35
CA LEU A 402 -20.04 5.61 -23.19
C LEU A 402 -19.18 6.60 -22.42
N GLY A 403 -19.76 7.28 -21.43
CA GLY A 403 -19.07 8.27 -20.61
C GLY A 403 -18.07 7.63 -19.64
N PRO A 404 -17.11 8.45 -19.11
CA PRO A 404 -16.05 7.98 -18.21
C PRO A 404 -16.58 7.80 -16.80
N TRP A 405 -17.56 6.94 -16.61
CA TRP A 405 -18.15 6.62 -15.31
C TRP A 405 -18.61 5.16 -15.22
N LEU A 406 -18.36 4.58 -14.05
CA LEU A 406 -18.89 3.28 -13.66
C LEU A 406 -19.88 3.47 -12.51
N PRO A 407 -21.20 3.43 -12.79
CA PRO A 407 -22.24 3.68 -11.78
C PRO A 407 -22.16 2.79 -10.54
N ILE A 408 -21.66 1.57 -10.69
CA ILE A 408 -21.51 0.61 -9.58
C ILE A 408 -20.57 1.13 -8.50
N TYR A 409 -19.42 1.74 -8.88
CA TYR A 409 -18.48 2.36 -7.94
C TYR A 409 -19.07 3.62 -7.30
N GLY A 410 -19.74 4.44 -8.09
CA GLY A 410 -20.44 5.63 -7.59
C GLY A 410 -21.53 5.29 -6.59
N ALA A 411 -22.37 4.29 -6.92
CA ALA A 411 -23.45 3.83 -6.04
C ALA A 411 -22.89 3.16 -4.78
N GLY A 412 -21.91 2.26 -4.90
CA GLY A 412 -21.28 1.61 -3.77
C GLY A 412 -20.70 2.63 -2.79
N GLY A 413 -19.91 3.59 -3.26
CA GLY A 413 -19.32 4.64 -2.43
C GLY A 413 -20.35 5.54 -1.77
N ALA A 414 -21.36 6.02 -2.51
CA ALA A 414 -22.41 6.88 -1.98
C ALA A 414 -23.31 6.15 -0.96
N LEU A 415 -23.72 4.90 -1.28
CA LEU A 415 -24.56 4.09 -0.38
C LEU A 415 -23.86 3.74 0.93
N VAL A 416 -22.57 3.40 0.88
CA VAL A 416 -21.78 3.12 2.09
C VAL A 416 -21.75 4.36 2.99
N LEU A 417 -21.49 5.55 2.45
CA LEU A 417 -21.51 6.81 3.22
C LEU A 417 -22.88 7.11 3.81
N LEU A 418 -23.95 6.74 3.13
CA LEU A 418 -25.32 7.00 3.55
C LEU A 418 -25.82 5.97 4.57
N LEU A 419 -25.67 4.68 4.27
CA LEU A 419 -26.31 3.60 5.02
C LEU A 419 -25.50 3.14 6.23
N LEU A 420 -24.16 3.12 6.12
CA LEU A 420 -23.32 2.52 7.16
C LEU A 420 -22.80 3.50 8.21
N LYS A 421 -23.31 4.73 8.23
CA LYS A 421 -22.85 5.78 9.14
C LYS A 421 -22.79 5.34 10.62
N LYS A 422 -23.74 4.54 11.08
CA LYS A 422 -23.76 4.04 12.47
C LYS A 422 -22.60 3.08 12.79
N LEU A 423 -21.96 2.50 11.76
CA LEU A 423 -20.87 1.55 11.92
C LEU A 423 -19.49 2.19 11.81
N PHE A 424 -19.37 3.44 11.40
CA PHE A 424 -18.08 4.11 11.15
C PHE A 424 -17.14 4.15 12.37
N THR A 425 -17.68 4.04 13.57
CA THR A 425 -16.88 3.90 14.80
C THR A 425 -16.31 2.49 15.02
N ARG A 426 -16.74 1.51 14.20
CA ARG A 426 -16.37 0.09 14.28
C ARG A 426 -15.79 -0.37 12.95
N PRO A 427 -14.47 -0.16 12.69
CA PRO A 427 -13.87 -0.41 11.36
C PRO A 427 -14.09 -1.84 10.84
N VAL A 428 -13.94 -2.85 11.69
CA VAL A 428 -14.16 -4.25 11.29
C VAL A 428 -15.61 -4.50 10.86
N ALA A 429 -16.57 -3.97 11.63
CA ALA A 429 -17.99 -4.08 11.26
C ALA A 429 -18.29 -3.30 9.96
N THR A 430 -17.69 -2.12 9.79
CA THR A 430 -17.80 -1.35 8.54
C THR A 430 -17.27 -2.16 7.37
N PHE A 431 -16.10 -2.78 7.50
CA PHE A 431 -15.52 -3.64 6.47
C PHE A 431 -16.45 -4.81 6.10
N LEU A 432 -16.85 -5.61 7.09
CA LEU A 432 -17.66 -6.81 6.85
C LEU A 432 -19.04 -6.48 6.24
N VAL A 433 -19.70 -5.44 6.74
CA VAL A 433 -21.02 -5.04 6.20
C VAL A 433 -20.89 -4.39 4.83
N SER A 434 -19.81 -3.63 4.57
CA SER A 434 -19.53 -3.09 3.24
C SER A 434 -19.25 -4.20 2.23
N MET A 435 -18.48 -5.21 2.62
CA MET A 435 -18.21 -6.39 1.79
C MET A 435 -19.51 -7.06 1.34
N VAL A 436 -20.42 -7.32 2.28
CA VAL A 436 -21.72 -7.92 1.96
C VAL A 436 -22.58 -6.99 1.09
N LEU A 437 -22.66 -5.69 1.45
CA LEU A 437 -23.45 -4.71 0.70
C LEU A 437 -22.99 -4.60 -0.76
N CYS A 438 -21.67 -4.49 -0.99
CA CYS A 438 -21.13 -4.39 -2.34
C CYS A 438 -21.32 -5.69 -3.13
N SER A 439 -21.13 -6.86 -2.52
CA SER A 439 -21.40 -8.15 -3.15
C SER A 439 -22.86 -8.30 -3.58
N VAL A 440 -23.79 -7.81 -2.78
CA VAL A 440 -25.22 -7.79 -3.15
C VAL A 440 -25.46 -6.89 -4.36
N ILE A 441 -24.91 -5.67 -4.35
CA ILE A 441 -25.04 -4.73 -5.48
C ILE A 441 -24.43 -5.34 -6.73
N GLU A 442 -23.25 -5.90 -6.65
CA GLU A 442 -22.52 -6.51 -7.77
C GLU A 442 -23.27 -7.70 -8.35
N TYR A 443 -23.76 -8.60 -7.48
CA TYR A 443 -24.53 -9.77 -7.90
C TYR A 443 -25.80 -9.38 -8.67
N PHE A 444 -26.59 -8.46 -8.11
CA PHE A 444 -27.82 -8.02 -8.75
C PHE A 444 -27.57 -7.18 -10.00
N SER A 445 -26.50 -6.41 -10.06
CA SER A 445 -26.11 -5.68 -11.27
C SER A 445 -25.74 -6.64 -12.40
N SER A 446 -24.93 -7.66 -12.14
CA SER A 446 -24.59 -8.70 -13.10
C SER A 446 -25.83 -9.47 -13.58
N TRP A 447 -26.67 -9.89 -12.63
CA TRP A 447 -27.93 -10.59 -12.96
C TRP A 447 -28.84 -9.72 -13.82
N TYR A 448 -29.04 -8.47 -13.49
CA TYR A 448 -29.89 -7.55 -14.26
C TYR A 448 -29.36 -7.34 -15.67
N LEU A 449 -28.08 -7.15 -15.85
CA LEU A 449 -27.45 -6.95 -17.15
C LEU A 449 -27.60 -8.23 -18.01
N GLU A 450 -27.34 -9.39 -17.44
CA GLU A 450 -27.50 -10.66 -18.15
C GLU A 450 -28.94 -10.90 -18.58
N VAL A 451 -29.92 -10.68 -17.70
CA VAL A 451 -31.35 -10.87 -18.02
C VAL A 451 -31.87 -9.87 -19.07
N THR A 452 -31.42 -8.61 -19.00
CA THR A 452 -31.93 -7.55 -19.88
C THR A 452 -31.17 -7.41 -21.19
N LYS A 453 -29.88 -7.75 -21.22
CA LYS A 453 -28.99 -7.59 -22.38
C LYS A 453 -28.49 -8.90 -22.96
N GLY A 454 -28.68 -10.03 -22.27
CA GLY A 454 -28.20 -11.34 -22.68
C GLY A 454 -26.67 -11.51 -22.62
N ILE A 455 -25.96 -10.57 -22.01
CA ILE A 455 -24.50 -10.49 -21.99
C ILE A 455 -24.01 -10.29 -20.55
N ARG A 456 -22.91 -10.95 -20.20
CA ARG A 456 -22.18 -10.69 -18.96
C ARG A 456 -21.03 -9.72 -19.22
N TRP A 457 -20.86 -8.73 -18.34
CA TRP A 457 -19.73 -7.79 -18.40
C TRP A 457 -18.52 -8.27 -17.61
N TRP A 458 -18.70 -9.26 -16.71
CA TRP A 458 -17.61 -9.95 -15.99
C TRP A 458 -18.06 -11.36 -15.62
N ASP A 459 -17.11 -12.27 -15.52
CA ASP A 459 -17.31 -13.64 -15.06
C ASP A 459 -16.20 -14.06 -14.08
N TYR A 460 -16.60 -14.44 -12.88
CA TYR A 460 -15.71 -14.93 -11.83
C TYR A 460 -15.81 -16.46 -11.65
N SER A 461 -16.25 -17.20 -12.65
CA SER A 461 -16.46 -18.66 -12.54
C SER A 461 -15.20 -19.43 -12.14
N GLY A 462 -14.01 -18.92 -12.49
CA GLY A 462 -12.71 -19.50 -12.11
C GLY A 462 -12.16 -19.02 -10.76
N TYR A 463 -12.85 -18.11 -10.04
CA TYR A 463 -12.33 -17.53 -8.81
C TYR A 463 -12.80 -18.28 -7.57
N PHE A 464 -11.99 -18.20 -6.48
CA PHE A 464 -12.30 -18.87 -5.24
C PHE A 464 -13.60 -18.36 -4.60
N MET A 465 -14.44 -19.28 -4.13
CA MET A 465 -15.75 -18.99 -3.53
C MET A 465 -16.61 -18.05 -4.39
N ASN A 466 -16.63 -18.29 -5.71
CA ASN A 466 -17.56 -17.56 -6.57
C ASN A 466 -19.01 -18.03 -6.35
N LEU A 467 -19.96 -17.13 -6.59
CA LEU A 467 -21.39 -17.43 -6.59
C LEU A 467 -21.95 -17.13 -7.96
N ASN A 468 -22.23 -18.19 -8.73
CA ASN A 468 -22.75 -18.16 -10.11
C ASN A 468 -21.87 -17.33 -11.08
N GLY A 469 -20.56 -17.25 -10.84
CA GLY A 469 -19.64 -16.42 -11.63
C GLY A 469 -19.86 -14.91 -11.51
N ARG A 470 -20.80 -14.44 -10.64
CA ARG A 470 -21.15 -13.01 -10.53
C ARG A 470 -20.38 -12.26 -9.46
N ILE A 471 -20.01 -12.93 -8.39
CA ILE A 471 -19.20 -12.41 -7.28
C ILE A 471 -18.20 -13.47 -6.84
N CYS A 472 -17.08 -13.06 -6.26
CA CYS A 472 -16.09 -13.94 -5.66
C CYS A 472 -15.58 -13.36 -4.33
N LEU A 473 -14.93 -14.18 -3.52
CA LEU A 473 -14.42 -13.73 -2.21
C LEU A 473 -13.37 -12.64 -2.35
N GLU A 474 -12.48 -12.74 -3.32
CA GLU A 474 -11.43 -11.74 -3.57
C GLU A 474 -12.02 -10.37 -3.92
N GLY A 475 -12.96 -10.34 -4.86
CA GLY A 475 -13.71 -9.13 -5.22
C GLY A 475 -14.42 -8.53 -4.00
N ALA A 476 -15.10 -9.37 -3.22
CA ALA A 476 -15.79 -8.93 -2.00
C ALA A 476 -14.83 -8.27 -0.99
N VAL A 477 -13.65 -8.86 -0.76
CA VAL A 477 -12.62 -8.31 0.13
C VAL A 477 -12.09 -6.98 -0.39
N ILE A 478 -11.78 -6.89 -1.68
CA ILE A 478 -11.29 -5.66 -2.32
C ILE A 478 -12.33 -4.54 -2.21
N PHE A 479 -13.60 -4.82 -2.48
CA PHE A 479 -14.68 -3.85 -2.32
C PHE A 479 -14.87 -3.42 -0.86
N GLY A 480 -14.77 -4.36 0.09
CA GLY A 480 -14.81 -4.04 1.52
C GLY A 480 -13.70 -3.07 1.93
N LEU A 481 -12.46 -3.30 1.48
CA LEU A 481 -11.32 -2.41 1.70
C LEU A 481 -11.50 -1.06 1.02
N GLY A 482 -11.97 -1.05 -0.23
CA GLY A 482 -12.30 0.16 -0.98
C GLY A 482 -13.34 1.02 -0.26
N CYS A 483 -14.39 0.40 0.27
CA CYS A 483 -15.40 1.09 1.07
C CYS A 483 -14.84 1.65 2.37
N CYS A 484 -13.94 0.95 3.04
CA CYS A 484 -13.23 1.51 4.19
C CYS A 484 -12.40 2.73 3.80
N ALA A 485 -11.69 2.68 2.66
CA ALA A 485 -10.96 3.83 2.14
C ALA A 485 -11.91 5.01 1.83
N VAL A 486 -13.09 4.74 1.28
CA VAL A 486 -14.13 5.75 1.04
C VAL A 486 -14.61 6.36 2.36
N VAL A 487 -14.95 5.55 3.35
CA VAL A 487 -15.51 6.03 4.63
C VAL A 487 -14.49 6.85 5.43
N TYR A 488 -13.26 6.35 5.56
CA TYR A 488 -12.29 6.92 6.48
C TYR A 488 -11.37 7.96 5.86
N PHE A 489 -11.27 7.97 4.53
CA PHE A 489 -10.33 8.84 3.82
C PHE A 489 -10.96 9.61 2.65
N ALA A 490 -11.38 8.93 1.57
CA ALA A 490 -11.79 9.59 0.33
C ALA A 490 -13.06 10.42 0.50
N GLY A 491 -14.07 9.90 1.18
CA GLY A 491 -15.33 10.62 1.42
C GLY A 491 -15.13 11.90 2.23
N PRO A 492 -14.47 11.86 3.41
CA PRO A 492 -14.18 13.06 4.18
C PRO A 492 -13.32 14.08 3.44
N LEU A 493 -12.29 13.63 2.72
CA LEU A 493 -11.39 14.49 1.96
C LEU A 493 -12.11 15.18 0.80
N LEU A 494 -12.69 14.38 -0.10
CA LEU A 494 -13.37 14.87 -1.30
C LEU A 494 -14.63 15.67 -0.95
N GLY A 495 -15.42 15.19 0.02
CA GLY A 495 -16.56 15.92 0.53
C GLY A 495 -16.15 17.29 1.11
N GLY A 496 -15.01 17.36 1.83
CA GLY A 496 -14.46 18.62 2.31
C GLY A 496 -14.03 19.59 1.20
N LEU A 497 -13.51 19.05 0.10
CA LEU A 497 -13.15 19.84 -1.08
C LEU A 497 -14.40 20.35 -1.82
N LEU A 498 -15.38 19.49 -2.01
CA LEU A 498 -16.64 19.81 -2.68
C LEU A 498 -17.45 20.86 -1.92
N ASP A 499 -17.47 20.81 -0.59
CA ASP A 499 -18.19 21.77 0.25
C ASP A 499 -17.53 23.18 0.27
N ARG A 500 -16.29 23.32 -0.23
CA ARG A 500 -15.66 24.62 -0.45
C ARG A 500 -16.23 25.35 -1.68
N LEU A 501 -16.91 24.62 -2.56
CA LEU A 501 -17.59 25.22 -3.72
C LEU A 501 -18.84 25.97 -3.25
N SER A 502 -19.12 27.11 -3.87
CA SER A 502 -20.37 27.82 -3.59
C SER A 502 -21.59 26.95 -3.94
N PRO A 503 -22.72 27.11 -3.21
CA PRO A 503 -23.94 26.35 -3.49
C PRO A 503 -24.42 26.45 -4.96
N ALA A 504 -24.22 27.60 -5.59
CA ALA A 504 -24.55 27.79 -6.99
C ALA A 504 -23.69 26.91 -7.91
N ARG A 505 -22.34 26.84 -7.66
CA ARG A 505 -21.45 25.97 -8.42
C ARG A 505 -21.76 24.49 -8.22
N GLN A 506 -22.08 24.07 -6.98
CA GLN A 506 -22.50 22.69 -6.70
C GLN A 506 -23.80 22.34 -7.47
N ASN A 507 -24.80 23.25 -7.47
CA ASN A 507 -26.05 23.03 -8.19
C ASN A 507 -25.81 22.91 -9.69
N THR A 508 -24.98 23.79 -10.27
CA THR A 508 -24.63 23.74 -11.70
C THR A 508 -23.92 22.43 -12.06
N LEU A 509 -22.91 22.02 -11.26
CA LEU A 509 -22.22 20.75 -11.48
C LEU A 509 -23.16 19.55 -11.36
N CYS A 510 -24.02 19.51 -10.34
CA CYS A 510 -25.01 18.44 -10.20
C CYS A 510 -25.96 18.40 -11.41
N ALA A 511 -26.48 19.56 -11.86
CA ALA A 511 -27.39 19.61 -13.00
C ALA A 511 -26.69 19.13 -14.29
N VAL A 512 -25.49 19.62 -14.58
CA VAL A 512 -24.74 19.23 -15.78
C VAL A 512 -24.42 17.72 -15.76
N LEU A 513 -23.86 17.23 -14.66
CA LEU A 513 -23.46 15.82 -14.56
C LEU A 513 -24.68 14.88 -14.60
N LEU A 514 -25.78 15.22 -13.93
CA LEU A 514 -27.01 14.45 -14.00
C LEU A 514 -27.61 14.44 -15.39
N THR A 515 -27.61 15.59 -16.09
CA THR A 515 -28.13 15.67 -17.48
C THR A 515 -27.30 14.80 -18.42
N LEU A 516 -25.96 14.91 -18.34
CA LEU A 516 -25.08 14.09 -19.17
C LEU A 516 -25.22 12.60 -18.86
N PHE A 517 -25.33 12.25 -17.57
CA PHE A 517 -25.51 10.88 -17.15
C PHE A 517 -26.83 10.27 -17.60
N VAL A 518 -27.93 11.02 -17.47
CA VAL A 518 -29.26 10.55 -17.93
C VAL A 518 -29.28 10.42 -19.45
N ALA A 519 -28.66 11.35 -20.19
CA ALA A 519 -28.55 11.26 -21.64
C ALA A 519 -27.75 10.04 -22.09
N ASP A 520 -26.59 9.80 -21.44
CA ASP A 520 -25.76 8.61 -21.70
C ASP A 520 -26.47 7.31 -21.30
N LEU A 521 -27.16 7.29 -20.16
CA LEU A 521 -27.93 6.14 -19.70
C LEU A 521 -29.06 5.80 -20.72
N ALA A 522 -29.76 6.83 -21.21
CA ALA A 522 -30.81 6.63 -22.22
C ALA A 522 -30.23 6.12 -23.54
N TYR A 523 -29.11 6.67 -23.98
CA TYR A 523 -28.43 6.19 -25.20
C TYR A 523 -27.91 4.76 -25.05
N SER A 524 -27.15 4.50 -23.95
CA SER A 524 -26.54 3.21 -23.69
C SER A 524 -27.57 2.11 -23.33
N HIS A 525 -28.82 2.48 -23.02
CA HIS A 525 -29.90 1.51 -22.89
C HIS A 525 -30.18 0.79 -24.21
N PHE A 526 -30.13 1.51 -25.32
CA PHE A 526 -30.37 0.93 -26.68
C PHE A 526 -29.05 0.53 -27.35
N HIS A 527 -27.95 1.18 -27.03
CA HIS A 527 -26.63 0.96 -27.63
C HIS A 527 -25.58 0.75 -26.50
N PRO A 528 -25.64 -0.39 -25.79
CA PRO A 528 -24.71 -0.65 -24.69
C PRO A 528 -23.29 -0.74 -25.23
N ASN A 529 -22.32 -0.20 -24.45
CA ASN A 529 -20.93 -0.37 -24.73
C ASN A 529 -20.56 -1.84 -24.48
N ALA A 530 -20.26 -2.58 -25.55
CA ALA A 530 -19.94 -3.99 -25.54
C ALA A 530 -18.96 -4.31 -26.69
N GLY A 531 -18.20 -5.38 -26.58
CA GLY A 531 -17.23 -5.81 -27.59
C GLY A 531 -15.93 -6.32 -26.96
N GLU A 532 -14.91 -6.50 -27.76
CA GLU A 532 -13.61 -7.03 -27.36
C GLU A 532 -13.01 -6.21 -26.22
N GLY A 533 -12.62 -6.89 -25.13
CA GLY A 533 -12.06 -6.28 -23.92
C GLY A 533 -13.07 -5.54 -23.03
N ILE A 534 -14.35 -5.43 -23.41
CA ILE A 534 -15.41 -4.82 -22.60
C ILE A 534 -16.27 -5.90 -21.95
N THR A 535 -16.62 -6.95 -22.70
CA THR A 535 -17.40 -8.10 -22.25
C THR A 535 -16.52 -9.35 -22.31
N ASP A 536 -15.93 -9.73 -21.21
CA ASP A 536 -14.97 -10.86 -21.14
C ASP A 536 -15.62 -12.22 -21.51
N TYR A 537 -16.94 -12.32 -21.40
CA TYR A 537 -17.69 -13.55 -21.72
C TYR A 537 -17.75 -13.90 -23.21
N ASN A 538 -17.70 -12.91 -24.10
CA ASN A 538 -17.69 -13.15 -25.54
C ASN A 538 -16.35 -13.70 -26.05
N ASP A 539 -15.25 -13.33 -25.43
CA ASP A 539 -13.93 -13.85 -25.77
C ASP A 539 -13.86 -15.35 -25.47
N TRP A 540 -14.43 -15.78 -24.33
CA TRP A 540 -14.43 -17.19 -23.92
C TRP A 540 -15.32 -18.07 -24.80
N GLN A 541 -16.51 -17.58 -25.20
CA GLN A 541 -17.40 -18.30 -26.14
C GLN A 541 -16.83 -18.36 -27.56
N GLN A 542 -16.11 -17.32 -28.00
CA GLN A 542 -15.44 -17.30 -29.28
C GLN A 542 -14.23 -18.23 -29.31
N ASP A 543 -13.45 -18.29 -28.24
CA ASP A 543 -12.31 -19.21 -28.10
C ASP A 543 -12.83 -20.66 -27.98
N ALA A 544 -13.84 -20.94 -27.17
CA ALA A 544 -14.45 -22.26 -27.05
C ALA A 544 -15.14 -22.70 -28.35
N ALA A 545 -15.75 -21.77 -29.09
CA ALA A 545 -16.33 -22.05 -30.42
C ALA A 545 -15.24 -22.21 -31.48
N ARG A 546 -14.12 -21.53 -31.36
CA ARG A 546 -12.96 -21.66 -32.25
C ARG A 546 -12.23 -22.97 -32.01
N ASP A 547 -12.05 -23.37 -30.75
CA ASP A 547 -11.48 -24.67 -30.37
C ASP A 547 -12.39 -25.82 -30.73
N ALA A 548 -13.71 -25.65 -30.66
CA ALA A 548 -14.70 -26.63 -31.14
C ALA A 548 -14.81 -26.69 -32.68
N LEU A 549 -14.35 -25.66 -33.40
CA LEU A 549 -14.30 -25.57 -34.85
C LEU A 549 -12.95 -25.93 -35.45
N LEU A 550 -11.89 -26.10 -34.60
CA LEU A 550 -10.65 -26.71 -35.06
C LEU A 550 -10.91 -28.22 -35.21
N PRO A 551 -11.02 -28.73 -36.45
CA PRO A 551 -11.37 -30.13 -36.63
C PRO A 551 -10.24 -31.03 -36.15
N GLU A 552 -10.57 -32.25 -35.76
CA GLU A 552 -9.68 -33.40 -35.48
C GLU A 552 -8.61 -33.65 -36.58
N ALA A 553 -8.56 -32.83 -37.62
CA ALA A 553 -7.57 -32.85 -38.71
C ALA A 553 -6.11 -32.62 -38.27
N ALA A 554 -5.84 -32.14 -37.05
CA ALA A 554 -4.48 -32.04 -36.53
C ALA A 554 -3.95 -33.35 -35.91
N ASN A 555 -4.86 -34.27 -35.54
CA ASN A 555 -4.47 -35.55 -34.94
C ASN A 555 -4.15 -36.62 -36.00
N ASP A 556 -4.71 -36.51 -37.19
CA ASP A 556 -4.43 -37.46 -38.31
C ASP A 556 -3.07 -37.21 -38.96
N SER A 557 -2.53 -35.98 -38.89
CA SER A 557 -1.21 -35.68 -39.43
C SER A 557 -0.03 -36.15 -38.55
N VAL A 558 -0.26 -36.32 -37.25
CA VAL A 558 0.79 -36.82 -36.33
C VAL A 558 0.85 -38.37 -36.35
N THR A 559 -0.26 -39.02 -36.57
CA THR A 559 -0.33 -40.50 -36.71
C THR A 559 0.20 -40.97 -38.07
N ALA A 560 0.16 -40.16 -39.10
CA ALA A 560 0.72 -40.49 -40.43
C ALA A 560 2.27 -40.35 -40.46
N ILE A 561 2.84 -39.51 -39.61
CA ILE A 561 4.34 -39.32 -39.55
C ILE A 561 5.02 -40.38 -38.65
N LEU A 562 4.26 -41.09 -37.82
CA LEU A 562 4.79 -42.17 -36.96
C LEU A 562 4.60 -43.57 -37.53
N SER A 563 4.07 -43.69 -38.76
CA SER A 563 3.88 -44.98 -39.47
C SER A 563 4.70 -45.12 -40.75
N GLU A 564 5.63 -44.19 -41.03
CA GLU A 564 6.75 -44.35 -41.94
C GLU A 564 8.07 -44.37 -41.12
#